data_080afa34fd44d6e3c5861d0d367b4072
#
_entry.id   080afa34fd44d6e3c5861d0d367b4072
#
_cell.length_a   1.000
_cell.length_b   1.000
_cell.length_c   1.000
_cell.angle_alpha   90.00
_cell.angle_beta   90.00
_cell.angle_gamma   90.00
#
_symmetry.space_group_name_H-M   'P 1'
#
loop_
_entity.id
_entity.type
_entity.pdbx_description
1 polymer ?
#
loop_
_entity_poly.entity_id
_entity_poly.type
_entity_poly.pdbx_seq_one_letter_code
_entity_poly.pdbx_strand_id
1 'polypeptide(L)'
;MTRRPVALALLLVVLTGCSTGSDQPSSSSTPSATTQTTTSQPDTRTPKPPPAPGVDSCYRLSYAQAVAPTARTEAVPCRRGHTAETFHVGRLDRVLDGRLLAVDSHRLQEQVATTCPKLLGERVGGTEEQRRLSMLRSVWFTPTLKQSDAGADWFRCDAVALARSTELLELTGSLSGVLGTEEGRDRFGMCGTAEPGTAGFVRVACAQSHTWRALRTVTLPGSDYPGESAAKRAGEEPCKAAARTNAPDPLDFQWGYEWPTAAQWAAGQAYGICWAPA
;
A
#
# COMPACT_ATOMS: atom_id res chain seq x y z
N MET A 1 -44.70 3.80 4.25
CA MET A 1 -45.68 2.74 4.00
C MET A 1 -44.97 1.70 3.13
N THR A 2 -44.64 0.58 3.50
CA THR A 2 -45.12 -0.63 4.11
C THR A 2 -43.91 -1.49 4.55
N ARG A 3 -43.81 -1.75 5.85
CA ARG A 3 -42.82 -2.69 6.43
C ARG A 3 -43.35 -4.12 6.24
N ARG A 4 -42.50 -5.06 5.83
CA ARG A 4 -42.76 -6.49 5.93
C ARG A 4 -41.78 -7.15 6.89
N PRO A 5 -42.23 -7.92 7.88
CA PRO A 5 -41.35 -8.70 8.76
C PRO A 5 -41.06 -10.07 8.13
N VAL A 6 -39.81 -10.54 8.26
CA VAL A 6 -39.42 -11.92 7.95
C VAL A 6 -39.27 -12.67 9.26
N ALA A 7 -40.01 -13.75 9.36
CA ALA A 7 -40.07 -14.61 10.53
C ALA A 7 -38.83 -15.51 10.65
N LEU A 8 -38.39 -15.66 11.89
CA LEU A 8 -37.31 -16.53 12.33
C LEU A 8 -37.90 -17.93 12.64
N ALA A 9 -37.44 -18.97 11.97
CA ALA A 9 -37.76 -20.36 12.28
C ALA A 9 -36.57 -21.00 13.00
N LEU A 10 -36.76 -21.29 14.30
CA LEU A 10 -35.88 -22.15 15.10
C LEU A 10 -36.17 -23.61 14.79
N LEU A 11 -35.16 -24.39 14.45
CA LEU A 11 -35.20 -25.85 14.44
C LEU A 11 -34.29 -26.36 15.58
N LEU A 12 -34.92 -26.91 16.61
CA LEU A 12 -34.28 -27.72 17.66
C LEU A 12 -34.23 -29.20 17.16
N VAL A 13 -33.04 -29.78 17.17
CA VAL A 13 -32.88 -31.24 17.05
C VAL A 13 -32.26 -31.75 18.33
N VAL A 14 -33.04 -32.50 19.09
CA VAL A 14 -32.65 -33.30 20.26
C VAL A 14 -32.39 -34.71 19.77
N LEU A 15 -31.23 -35.26 20.09
CA LEU A 15 -30.91 -36.68 19.97
C LEU A 15 -30.29 -37.21 21.27
N THR A 16 -31.10 -37.91 22.03
CA THR A 16 -30.74 -38.76 23.15
C THR A 16 -30.34 -40.15 22.65
N GLY A 17 -29.30 -40.73 23.21
CA GLY A 17 -28.90 -42.12 22.98
C GLY A 17 -27.93 -42.63 24.02
N CYS A 18 -28.50 -43.20 25.13
CA CYS A 18 -27.75 -44.05 26.07
C CYS A 18 -27.73 -45.50 25.55
N SER A 19 -26.64 -46.21 25.72
CA SER A 19 -26.68 -47.66 26.02
C SER A 19 -25.41 -48.10 26.76
N THR A 20 -25.71 -48.66 27.91
CA THR A 20 -24.87 -49.39 28.82
C THR A 20 -24.61 -50.82 28.31
N GLY A 21 -23.42 -51.36 28.58
CA GLY A 21 -23.09 -52.76 28.37
C GLY A 21 -21.79 -53.14 29.13
N SER A 22 -21.98 -53.69 30.33
CA SER A 22 -20.92 -54.34 31.11
C SER A 22 -20.71 -55.75 30.59
N ASP A 23 -19.44 -56.20 30.56
CA ASP A 23 -19.06 -57.56 30.96
C ASP A 23 -17.52 -57.74 30.98
N GLN A 24 -17.02 -58.21 32.10
CA GLN A 24 -15.70 -58.75 32.38
C GLN A 24 -15.95 -60.20 32.82
N PRO A 25 -15.02 -61.16 32.89
CA PRO A 25 -13.56 -61.18 32.70
C PRO A 25 -13.03 -62.37 31.88
N SER A 26 -11.74 -62.38 31.53
CA SER A 26 -10.91 -63.57 31.63
C SER A 26 -9.41 -63.26 31.48
N SER A 27 -8.69 -63.65 32.48
CA SER A 27 -7.22 -63.61 32.61
C SER A 27 -6.54 -64.56 31.64
N SER A 28 -5.47 -64.14 30.98
CA SER A 28 -4.38 -65.02 30.53
C SER A 28 -3.08 -64.21 30.49
N SER A 29 -2.19 -64.57 31.37
CA SER A 29 -0.82 -64.16 31.52
C SER A 29 0.07 -64.75 30.43
N THR A 30 1.01 -63.99 29.89
CA THR A 30 2.38 -64.33 29.47
C THR A 30 2.96 -63.38 28.40
N PRO A 31 4.28 -63.21 28.21
CA PRO A 31 5.26 -62.56 29.07
C PRO A 31 5.74 -61.19 28.55
N SER A 32 6.37 -60.46 29.43
CA SER A 32 6.99 -59.19 29.19
C SER A 32 8.01 -59.18 28.03
N ALA A 33 7.69 -58.60 26.95
CA ALA A 33 8.68 -58.02 26.03
C ALA A 33 8.89 -56.57 26.44
N THR A 34 10.01 -56.23 27.03
CA THR A 34 10.43 -54.85 27.33
C THR A 34 10.70 -54.14 26.02
N THR A 35 9.68 -53.54 25.43
CA THR A 35 9.85 -52.59 24.33
C THR A 35 10.36 -51.29 24.95
N GLN A 36 11.65 -51.04 24.83
CA GLN A 36 12.19 -49.71 25.11
C GLN A 36 11.54 -48.74 24.14
N THR A 37 10.50 -48.06 24.60
CA THR A 37 9.95 -46.88 23.91
C THR A 37 11.02 -45.81 23.97
N THR A 38 11.80 -45.68 22.90
CA THR A 38 12.66 -44.53 22.67
C THR A 38 11.72 -43.34 22.55
N THR A 39 11.50 -42.63 23.65
CA THR A 39 10.80 -41.34 23.64
C THR A 39 11.69 -40.40 22.85
N SER A 40 11.41 -40.25 21.58
CA SER A 40 11.98 -39.16 20.77
C SER A 40 11.56 -37.86 21.43
N GLN A 41 12.50 -37.25 22.14
CA GLN A 41 12.33 -35.92 22.70
C GLN A 41 12.02 -34.98 21.53
N PRO A 42 10.91 -34.23 21.54
CA PRO A 42 10.64 -33.28 20.49
C PRO A 42 11.82 -32.32 20.37
N ASP A 43 12.36 -32.19 19.18
CA ASP A 43 13.45 -31.25 18.89
C ASP A 43 12.92 -29.82 19.14
N THR A 44 13.16 -29.26 20.32
CA THR A 44 12.74 -27.94 20.78
C THR A 44 13.59 -26.82 20.16
N ARG A 45 14.08 -27.02 18.94
CA ARG A 45 14.66 -25.90 18.19
C ARG A 45 13.57 -24.90 17.88
N THR A 46 13.58 -23.78 18.59
CA THR A 46 12.80 -22.61 18.17
C THR A 46 13.13 -22.31 16.71
N PRO A 47 12.18 -22.35 15.79
CA PRO A 47 12.44 -22.05 14.39
C PRO A 47 13.13 -20.69 14.27
N LYS A 48 14.27 -20.65 13.57
CA LYS A 48 14.94 -19.37 13.32
C LYS A 48 14.01 -18.50 12.46
N PRO A 49 13.75 -17.24 12.85
CA PRO A 49 12.93 -16.35 12.03
C PRO A 49 13.44 -16.26 10.60
N PRO A 50 12.55 -16.24 9.59
CA PRO A 50 12.95 -15.94 8.24
C PRO A 50 13.70 -14.60 8.21
N PRO A 51 14.78 -14.47 7.40
CA PRO A 51 15.51 -13.22 7.29
C PRO A 51 14.59 -12.10 6.80
N ALA A 52 14.81 -10.89 7.29
CA ALA A 52 14.18 -9.70 6.74
C ALA A 52 14.63 -9.47 5.29
N PRO A 53 13.76 -8.89 4.43
CA PRO A 53 14.17 -8.41 3.10
C PRO A 53 15.34 -7.43 3.19
N GLY A 54 16.15 -7.34 2.14
CA GLY A 54 17.25 -6.35 2.07
C GLY A 54 16.74 -4.98 1.60
N VAL A 55 17.33 -3.91 2.12
CA VAL A 55 17.22 -2.57 1.52
C VAL A 55 17.89 -2.60 0.14
N ASP A 56 17.45 -1.75 -0.79
CA ASP A 56 17.90 -1.68 -2.19
C ASP A 56 17.62 -2.97 -3.00
N SER A 57 16.71 -3.83 -2.50
CA SER A 57 16.23 -4.98 -3.26
C SER A 57 15.14 -4.55 -4.25
N CYS A 58 15.21 -5.07 -5.48
CA CYS A 58 14.25 -4.78 -6.53
C CYS A 58 13.35 -5.99 -6.80
N TYR A 59 12.09 -5.73 -7.16
CA TYR A 59 11.09 -6.77 -7.40
C TYR A 59 10.29 -6.48 -8.66
N ARG A 60 9.85 -7.53 -9.31
CA ARG A 60 8.89 -7.44 -10.42
C ARG A 60 7.51 -7.82 -9.90
N LEU A 61 6.77 -6.81 -9.47
CA LEU A 61 5.41 -6.94 -8.95
C LEU A 61 4.38 -6.54 -10.02
N SER A 62 3.24 -7.21 -10.05
CA SER A 62 2.02 -6.65 -10.63
C SER A 62 1.41 -5.63 -9.68
N TYR A 63 0.48 -4.80 -10.16
CA TYR A 63 -0.24 -3.86 -9.30
C TYR A 63 -0.97 -4.59 -8.15
N ALA A 64 -1.65 -5.70 -8.44
CA ALA A 64 -2.33 -6.51 -7.42
C ALA A 64 -1.38 -7.05 -6.35
N GLN A 65 -0.14 -7.41 -6.72
CA GLN A 65 0.88 -7.82 -5.76
C GLN A 65 1.43 -6.65 -4.96
N ALA A 66 1.57 -5.46 -5.56
CA ALA A 66 2.06 -4.27 -4.88
C ALA A 66 1.11 -3.74 -3.80
N VAL A 67 -0.20 -3.94 -3.96
CA VAL A 67 -1.22 -3.53 -2.98
C VAL A 67 -1.62 -4.66 -2.01
N ALA A 68 -1.03 -5.85 -2.13
CA ALA A 68 -1.26 -6.94 -1.19
C ALA A 68 -0.48 -6.71 0.12
N PRO A 69 -1.00 -7.14 1.29
CA PRO A 69 -0.34 -6.91 2.58
C PRO A 69 0.96 -7.68 2.76
N THR A 70 1.17 -8.74 1.96
CA THR A 70 2.38 -9.58 1.99
C THR A 70 2.89 -9.82 0.58
N ALA A 71 4.22 -9.86 0.40
CA ALA A 71 4.84 -10.22 -0.88
C ALA A 71 5.67 -11.49 -0.73
N ARG A 72 5.54 -12.37 -1.73
CA ARG A 72 6.31 -13.63 -1.85
C ARG A 72 7.25 -13.65 -3.06
N THR A 73 7.34 -12.51 -3.76
CA THR A 73 8.15 -12.39 -4.98
C THR A 73 9.63 -12.36 -4.63
N GLU A 74 10.43 -13.11 -5.38
CA GLU A 74 11.87 -13.09 -5.25
C GLU A 74 12.47 -11.78 -5.78
N ALA A 75 13.59 -11.35 -5.19
CA ALA A 75 14.31 -10.17 -5.63
C ALA A 75 14.95 -10.41 -7.00
N VAL A 76 14.99 -9.35 -7.81
CA VAL A 76 15.66 -9.32 -9.11
C VAL A 76 16.79 -8.27 -9.09
N PRO A 77 17.82 -8.39 -9.95
CA PRO A 77 18.84 -7.35 -10.05
C PRO A 77 18.22 -6.02 -10.51
N CYS A 78 18.47 -4.93 -9.79
CA CYS A 78 17.88 -3.60 -10.09
C CYS A 78 18.30 -3.02 -11.46
N ARG A 79 19.40 -3.50 -12.06
CA ARG A 79 19.78 -3.15 -13.42
C ARG A 79 18.86 -3.75 -14.50
N ARG A 80 18.03 -4.73 -14.15
CA ARG A 80 17.00 -5.29 -15.02
C ARG A 80 15.67 -4.57 -14.78
N GLY A 81 14.74 -4.67 -15.73
CA GLY A 81 13.39 -4.17 -15.57
C GLY A 81 12.74 -4.74 -14.30
N HIS A 82 12.24 -3.87 -13.45
CA HIS A 82 11.54 -4.17 -12.20
C HIS A 82 10.42 -3.17 -12.01
N THR A 83 9.60 -3.30 -10.98
CA THR A 83 8.45 -2.40 -10.74
C THR A 83 8.40 -1.87 -9.31
N ALA A 84 9.25 -2.38 -8.43
CA ALA A 84 9.33 -1.98 -7.03
C ALA A 84 10.77 -2.03 -6.54
N GLU A 85 11.16 -1.07 -5.70
CA GLU A 85 12.47 -0.97 -5.06
C GLU A 85 12.28 -0.76 -3.55
N THR A 86 12.83 -1.68 -2.73
CA THR A 86 12.80 -1.53 -1.27
C THR A 86 13.70 -0.39 -0.84
N PHE A 87 13.15 0.63 -0.22
CA PHE A 87 13.92 1.78 0.28
C PHE A 87 14.09 1.81 1.80
N HIS A 88 13.28 1.03 2.52
CA HIS A 88 13.39 0.92 3.97
C HIS A 88 12.93 -0.45 4.46
N VAL A 89 13.62 -0.95 5.47
CA VAL A 89 13.21 -2.14 6.24
C VAL A 89 13.29 -1.79 7.72
N GLY A 90 12.19 -1.93 8.42
CA GLY A 90 12.07 -1.62 9.84
C GLY A 90 11.52 -2.80 10.64
N ARG A 91 11.32 -2.58 11.94
CA ARG A 91 10.67 -3.53 12.84
C ARG A 91 9.32 -3.03 13.29
N LEU A 92 8.38 -3.96 13.39
CA LEU A 92 7.05 -3.72 13.93
C LEU A 92 7.12 -3.64 15.47
N ASP A 93 6.56 -2.60 16.05
CA ASP A 93 6.35 -2.54 17.49
C ASP A 93 5.11 -3.36 17.85
N ARG A 94 5.35 -4.66 18.08
CA ARG A 94 4.29 -5.65 18.30
C ARG A 94 3.77 -5.72 19.73
N VAL A 95 4.41 -5.02 20.67
CA VAL A 95 4.00 -5.08 22.08
C VAL A 95 3.33 -3.76 22.45
N LEU A 96 2.04 -3.81 22.74
CA LEU A 96 1.27 -2.67 23.22
C LEU A 96 0.64 -3.02 24.57
N ASP A 97 0.89 -2.20 25.59
CA ASP A 97 0.37 -2.41 26.96
C ASP A 97 0.62 -3.83 27.49
N GLY A 98 1.81 -4.38 27.21
CA GLY A 98 2.21 -5.73 27.58
C GLY A 98 1.55 -6.88 26.79
N ARG A 99 0.79 -6.56 25.74
CA ARG A 99 0.10 -7.53 24.88
C ARG A 99 0.80 -7.63 23.52
N LEU A 100 1.03 -8.85 23.06
CA LEU A 100 1.57 -9.10 21.72
C LEU A 100 0.45 -8.96 20.68
N LEU A 101 0.65 -8.05 19.72
CA LEU A 101 -0.27 -7.83 18.60
C LEU A 101 0.02 -8.81 17.45
N ALA A 102 -1.02 -9.26 16.77
CA ALA A 102 -0.90 -9.99 15.52
C ALA A 102 -0.37 -9.06 14.41
N VAL A 103 0.45 -9.59 13.51
CA VAL A 103 1.12 -8.81 12.45
C VAL A 103 0.15 -8.14 11.47
N ASP A 104 -1.04 -8.70 11.31
CA ASP A 104 -2.13 -8.18 10.49
C ASP A 104 -3.12 -7.30 11.26
N SER A 105 -2.83 -7.00 12.54
CA SER A 105 -3.68 -6.10 13.32
C SER A 105 -3.70 -4.69 12.71
N HIS A 106 -4.86 -4.04 12.75
CA HIS A 106 -5.06 -2.68 12.23
C HIS A 106 -3.99 -1.69 12.76
N ARG A 107 -3.68 -1.78 14.05
CA ARG A 107 -2.68 -0.92 14.70
C ARG A 107 -1.28 -1.02 14.07
N LEU A 108 -0.82 -2.25 13.77
CA LEU A 108 0.48 -2.44 13.13
C LEU A 108 0.45 -2.03 11.66
N GLN A 109 -0.65 -2.27 10.97
CA GLN A 109 -0.82 -1.81 9.59
C GLN A 109 -0.84 -0.28 9.51
N GLU A 110 -1.47 0.43 10.45
CA GLU A 110 -1.42 1.90 10.56
C GLU A 110 0.00 2.42 10.84
N GLN A 111 0.77 1.76 11.69
CA GLN A 111 2.17 2.11 11.93
C GLN A 111 2.95 2.16 10.63
N VAL A 112 2.85 1.12 9.80
CA VAL A 112 3.57 1.02 8.53
C VAL A 112 3.00 2.00 7.49
N ALA A 113 1.67 2.10 7.39
CA ALA A 113 0.97 3.03 6.50
C ALA A 113 1.34 4.49 6.76
N THR A 114 1.69 4.83 8.01
CA THR A 114 2.14 6.17 8.38
C THR A 114 3.64 6.36 8.14
N THR A 115 4.44 5.32 8.32
CA THR A 115 5.90 5.38 8.25
C THR A 115 6.41 5.42 6.81
N CYS A 116 5.98 4.49 5.96
CA CYS A 116 6.51 4.35 4.61
C CYS A 116 6.29 5.58 3.72
N PRO A 117 5.12 6.25 3.68
CA PRO A 117 4.94 7.47 2.89
C PRO A 117 5.87 8.62 3.31
N LYS A 118 6.16 8.74 4.62
CA LYS A 118 7.08 9.79 5.14
C LYS A 118 8.50 9.55 4.65
N LEU A 119 8.98 8.31 4.73
CA LEU A 119 10.33 7.91 4.34
C LEU A 119 10.54 7.92 2.82
N LEU A 120 9.47 7.77 2.01
CA LEU A 120 9.57 7.83 0.56
C LEU A 120 10.20 9.16 0.10
N GLY A 121 9.86 10.27 0.76
CA GLY A 121 10.38 11.58 0.40
C GLY A 121 11.91 11.67 0.51
N GLU A 122 12.50 11.04 1.50
CA GLU A 122 13.95 10.98 1.68
C GLU A 122 14.60 10.13 0.58
N ARG A 123 13.95 9.05 0.17
CA ARG A 123 14.44 8.17 -0.90
C ARG A 123 14.42 8.82 -2.26
N VAL A 124 13.29 9.37 -2.68
CA VAL A 124 13.12 9.89 -4.04
C VAL A 124 13.62 11.33 -4.20
N GLY A 125 13.87 12.04 -3.11
CA GLY A 125 14.34 13.43 -3.12
C GLY A 125 13.27 14.43 -3.59
N GLY A 126 13.74 15.56 -4.12
CA GLY A 126 12.88 16.65 -4.58
C GLY A 126 12.15 17.40 -3.46
N THR A 127 11.44 18.45 -3.83
CA THR A 127 10.58 19.22 -2.91
C THR A 127 9.28 18.46 -2.62
N GLU A 128 8.54 18.88 -1.60
CA GLU A 128 7.22 18.32 -1.31
C GLU A 128 6.27 18.48 -2.51
N GLU A 129 6.29 19.63 -3.18
CA GLU A 129 5.49 19.88 -4.37
C GLU A 129 5.86 18.92 -5.52
N GLN A 130 7.15 18.71 -5.78
CA GLN A 130 7.61 17.77 -6.81
C GLN A 130 7.16 16.33 -6.50
N ARG A 131 7.16 15.94 -5.23
CA ARG A 131 6.63 14.63 -4.80
C ARG A 131 5.12 14.52 -5.00
N ARG A 132 4.36 15.58 -4.66
CA ARG A 132 2.89 15.64 -4.89
C ARG A 132 2.55 15.55 -6.38
N LEU A 133 3.37 16.13 -7.24
CA LEU A 133 3.22 16.13 -8.69
C LEU A 133 3.89 14.93 -9.37
N SER A 134 4.25 13.88 -8.63
CA SER A 134 4.82 12.66 -9.19
C SER A 134 3.83 11.50 -9.15
N MET A 135 4.11 10.48 -9.94
CA MET A 135 3.41 9.19 -9.92
C MET A 135 4.11 8.15 -9.03
N LEU A 136 5.14 8.57 -8.26
CA LEU A 136 5.82 7.71 -7.29
C LEU A 136 4.95 7.51 -6.04
N ARG A 137 4.90 6.28 -5.57
CA ARG A 137 4.13 5.90 -4.37
C ARG A 137 4.94 4.93 -3.51
N SER A 138 4.68 4.95 -2.21
CA SER A 138 5.13 3.89 -1.31
C SER A 138 4.06 2.81 -1.21
N VAL A 139 4.52 1.58 -1.26
CA VAL A 139 3.76 0.40 -0.85
C VAL A 139 4.54 -0.30 0.26
N TRP A 140 3.88 -1.17 1.04
CA TRP A 140 4.55 -1.83 2.15
C TRP A 140 4.08 -3.25 2.32
N PHE A 141 4.95 -4.05 2.94
CA PHE A 141 4.70 -5.45 3.20
C PHE A 141 5.12 -5.80 4.62
N THR A 142 4.36 -6.69 5.23
CA THR A 142 4.65 -7.31 6.52
C THR A 142 4.85 -8.81 6.36
N PRO A 143 5.41 -9.53 7.34
CA PRO A 143 5.47 -10.97 7.32
C PRO A 143 4.07 -11.58 7.19
N THR A 144 4.00 -12.77 6.62
CA THR A 144 2.81 -13.60 6.75
C THR A 144 2.63 -14.04 8.21
N LEU A 145 1.42 -14.46 8.61
CA LEU A 145 1.18 -15.00 9.95
C LEU A 145 2.17 -16.13 10.27
N LYS A 146 2.38 -17.07 9.35
CA LYS A 146 3.36 -18.16 9.53
C LYS A 146 4.80 -17.67 9.77
N GLN A 147 5.24 -16.62 9.06
CA GLN A 147 6.56 -16.02 9.29
C GLN A 147 6.62 -15.29 10.62
N SER A 148 5.53 -14.62 10.99
CA SER A 148 5.39 -13.93 12.27
C SER A 148 5.39 -14.90 13.45
N ASP A 149 4.72 -16.05 13.32
CA ASP A 149 4.74 -17.13 14.32
C ASP A 149 6.15 -17.73 14.49
N ALA A 150 6.95 -17.74 13.42
CA ALA A 150 8.36 -18.10 13.45
C ALA A 150 9.27 -16.97 13.97
N GLY A 151 8.71 -15.84 14.45
CA GLY A 151 9.44 -14.72 15.05
C GLY A 151 9.81 -13.58 14.11
N ALA A 152 9.31 -13.56 12.87
CA ALA A 152 9.53 -12.42 12.00
C ALA A 152 8.71 -11.21 12.46
N ASP A 153 9.36 -10.06 12.59
CA ASP A 153 8.80 -8.79 13.07
C ASP A 153 9.14 -7.58 12.18
N TRP A 154 9.61 -7.85 10.98
CA TRP A 154 10.00 -6.81 10.03
C TRP A 154 8.80 -6.19 9.29
N PHE A 155 8.97 -4.99 8.79
CA PHE A 155 8.20 -4.45 7.67
C PHE A 155 9.16 -3.89 6.62
N ARG A 156 8.73 -3.84 5.37
CA ARG A 156 9.49 -3.17 4.32
C ARG A 156 8.62 -2.16 3.58
N CYS A 157 9.24 -1.06 3.18
CA CYS A 157 8.66 -0.04 2.33
C CYS A 157 9.29 -0.14 0.94
N ASP A 158 8.46 -0.31 -0.08
CA ASP A 158 8.91 -0.32 -1.47
C ASP A 158 8.41 0.94 -2.19
N ALA A 159 9.26 1.54 -3.00
CA ALA A 159 8.88 2.59 -3.93
C ALA A 159 8.42 1.97 -5.24
N VAL A 160 7.28 2.42 -5.75
CA VAL A 160 6.72 2.06 -7.05
C VAL A 160 6.39 3.33 -7.82
N ALA A 161 6.39 3.26 -9.15
CA ALA A 161 5.81 4.28 -10.01
C ALA A 161 4.53 3.76 -10.65
N LEU A 162 3.46 4.55 -10.64
CA LEU A 162 2.24 4.21 -11.35
C LEU A 162 2.36 4.69 -12.81
N ALA A 163 2.22 3.79 -13.77
CA ALA A 163 2.03 4.16 -15.16
C ALA A 163 0.65 4.82 -15.34
N ARG A 164 -0.37 4.24 -14.70
CA ARG A 164 -1.75 4.75 -14.53
C ARG A 164 -2.38 4.12 -13.29
N SER A 165 -3.67 4.32 -13.04
CA SER A 165 -4.35 4.00 -11.77
C SER A 165 -4.10 2.59 -11.21
N THR A 166 -4.01 1.57 -12.07
CA THR A 166 -3.85 0.15 -11.68
C THR A 166 -2.72 -0.56 -12.42
N GLU A 167 -1.76 0.20 -12.92
CA GLU A 167 -0.63 -0.31 -13.67
C GLU A 167 0.67 0.30 -13.16
N LEU A 168 1.68 -0.54 -12.92
CA LEU A 168 3.00 -0.10 -12.51
C LEU A 168 3.87 0.21 -13.73
N LEU A 169 4.64 1.28 -13.62
CA LEU A 169 5.68 1.62 -14.60
C LEU A 169 6.89 0.72 -14.41
N GLU A 170 7.44 0.22 -15.51
CA GLU A 170 8.72 -0.49 -15.44
C GLU A 170 9.85 0.50 -15.09
N LEU A 171 10.65 0.10 -14.11
CA LEU A 171 11.79 0.84 -13.59
C LEU A 171 13.09 0.18 -14.07
N THR A 172 14.12 1.00 -14.22
CA THR A 172 15.51 0.57 -14.44
C THR A 172 16.42 1.42 -13.57
N GLY A 173 17.35 0.79 -12.86
CA GLY A 173 18.21 1.50 -11.90
C GLY A 173 17.51 1.84 -10.59
N SER A 174 18.06 2.77 -9.84
CA SER A 174 17.56 3.18 -8.52
C SER A 174 16.67 4.40 -8.61
N LEU A 175 15.68 4.50 -7.69
CA LEU A 175 14.83 5.68 -7.50
C LEU A 175 15.44 6.69 -6.52
N SER A 176 16.67 6.47 -6.01
CA SER A 176 17.33 7.38 -5.05
C SER A 176 17.55 8.75 -5.66
N GLY A 177 16.97 9.79 -5.03
CA GLY A 177 17.12 11.18 -5.45
C GLY A 177 16.52 11.54 -6.80
N VAL A 178 15.76 10.64 -7.43
CA VAL A 178 15.29 10.76 -8.81
C VAL A 178 14.49 12.04 -9.07
N LEU A 179 13.68 12.50 -8.13
CA LEU A 179 12.91 13.75 -8.28
C LEU A 179 13.76 15.03 -8.15
N GLY A 180 15.01 14.92 -7.69
CA GLY A 180 15.97 16.01 -7.72
C GLY A 180 16.49 16.33 -9.13
N THR A 181 16.34 15.41 -10.10
CA THR A 181 16.78 15.59 -11.48
C THR A 181 15.62 16.00 -12.39
N GLU A 182 15.91 16.72 -13.47
CA GLU A 182 14.92 17.09 -14.47
C GLU A 182 14.36 15.84 -15.19
N GLU A 183 15.26 14.94 -15.63
CA GLU A 183 14.89 13.68 -16.27
C GLU A 183 13.93 12.83 -15.40
N GLY A 184 14.20 12.75 -14.08
CA GLY A 184 13.33 12.03 -13.15
C GLY A 184 11.95 12.68 -13.02
N ARG A 185 11.88 14.02 -12.96
CA ARG A 185 10.61 14.74 -12.94
C ARG A 185 9.85 14.62 -14.25
N ASP A 186 10.53 14.57 -15.38
CA ASP A 186 9.89 14.34 -16.68
C ASP A 186 9.38 12.92 -16.85
N ARG A 187 10.11 11.94 -16.33
CA ARG A 187 9.72 10.53 -16.41
C ARG A 187 8.59 10.18 -15.44
N PHE A 188 8.74 10.59 -14.17
CA PHE A 188 7.85 10.20 -13.08
C PHE A 188 6.83 11.27 -12.70
N GLY A 189 6.84 12.40 -13.38
CA GLY A 189 5.85 13.47 -13.21
C GLY A 189 4.44 12.98 -13.48
N MET A 190 3.47 13.72 -12.95
CA MET A 190 2.04 13.46 -13.14
C MET A 190 1.55 14.18 -14.40
N CYS A 191 1.07 13.40 -15.36
CA CYS A 191 0.48 13.86 -16.60
C CYS A 191 -0.96 13.35 -16.75
N GLY A 192 -1.71 13.89 -17.70
CA GLY A 192 -3.11 13.58 -17.98
C GLY A 192 -3.35 13.24 -19.43
N THR A 193 -4.25 12.31 -19.71
CA THR A 193 -4.62 11.90 -21.08
C THR A 193 -5.55 12.88 -21.78
N ALA A 194 -6.20 13.77 -21.03
CA ALA A 194 -7.14 14.78 -21.50
C ALA A 194 -7.23 15.92 -20.47
N GLU A 195 -8.08 16.90 -20.73
CA GLU A 195 -8.38 17.98 -19.79
C GLU A 195 -8.96 17.43 -18.47
N PRO A 196 -8.46 17.91 -17.30
CA PRO A 196 -9.00 17.51 -16.00
C PRO A 196 -10.51 17.76 -15.89
N GLY A 197 -11.21 16.77 -15.31
CA GLY A 197 -12.67 16.81 -15.16
C GLY A 197 -13.46 16.35 -16.38
N THR A 198 -12.82 16.04 -17.50
CA THR A 198 -13.48 15.44 -18.66
C THR A 198 -13.53 13.92 -18.59
N ALA A 199 -14.45 13.27 -19.32
CA ALA A 199 -14.64 11.83 -19.31
C ALA A 199 -13.41 11.02 -19.78
N GLY A 200 -12.51 11.60 -20.55
CA GLY A 200 -11.29 10.97 -21.04
C GLY A 200 -10.07 11.17 -20.15
N PHE A 201 -10.22 11.90 -19.04
CA PHE A 201 -9.10 12.21 -18.16
C PHE A 201 -8.67 11.03 -17.31
N VAL A 202 -7.41 10.63 -17.44
CA VAL A 202 -6.74 9.65 -16.60
C VAL A 202 -5.36 10.20 -16.23
N ARG A 203 -5.01 10.16 -14.94
CA ARG A 203 -3.65 10.48 -14.50
C ARG A 203 -2.70 9.37 -14.91
N VAL A 204 -1.60 9.75 -15.55
CA VAL A 204 -0.55 8.84 -16.03
C VAL A 204 0.83 9.39 -15.65
N ALA A 205 1.85 8.52 -15.61
CA ALA A 205 3.22 9.02 -15.59
C ALA A 205 3.52 9.76 -16.90
N CYS A 206 4.30 10.84 -16.83
CA CYS A 206 4.65 11.60 -18.05
C CYS A 206 5.49 10.79 -19.05
N ALA A 207 6.05 9.65 -18.63
CA ALA A 207 6.61 8.65 -19.53
C ALA A 207 5.57 7.94 -20.43
N GLN A 208 4.26 8.10 -20.16
CA GLN A 208 3.16 7.58 -20.96
C GLN A 208 2.63 8.64 -21.93
N SER A 209 1.89 8.23 -22.95
CA SER A 209 1.19 9.19 -23.83
C SER A 209 0.24 10.06 -23.04
N HIS A 210 0.36 11.35 -23.18
CA HIS A 210 -0.41 12.36 -22.46
C HIS A 210 -0.58 13.63 -23.31
N THR A 211 -1.51 14.48 -22.91
CA THR A 211 -1.79 15.78 -23.54
C THR A 211 -1.84 16.91 -22.51
N TRP A 212 -1.82 16.59 -21.22
CA TRP A 212 -1.84 17.53 -20.11
C TRP A 212 -0.75 17.21 -19.10
N ARG A 213 -0.20 18.23 -18.44
CA ARG A 213 0.83 18.10 -17.40
C ARG A 213 0.41 18.83 -16.14
N ALA A 214 0.64 18.21 -14.98
CA ALA A 214 0.49 18.86 -13.69
C ALA A 214 1.65 19.85 -13.46
N LEU A 215 1.33 21.10 -13.15
CA LEU A 215 2.29 22.20 -13.05
C LEU A 215 2.67 22.54 -11.62
N ARG A 216 1.65 22.62 -10.73
CA ARG A 216 1.83 22.98 -9.34
C ARG A 216 0.68 22.51 -8.46
N THR A 217 0.87 22.57 -7.15
CA THR A 217 -0.18 22.30 -6.18
C THR A 217 -0.67 23.62 -5.56
N VAL A 218 -1.95 23.64 -5.18
CA VAL A 218 -2.58 24.72 -4.42
C VAL A 218 -3.00 24.16 -3.07
N THR A 219 -2.26 24.48 -2.01
CA THR A 219 -2.60 24.06 -0.65
C THR A 219 -3.84 24.82 -0.18
N LEU A 220 -4.84 24.07 0.33
CA LEU A 220 -6.02 24.65 0.92
C LEU A 220 -5.82 24.79 2.44
N PRO A 221 -6.16 25.94 3.03
CA PRO A 221 -5.97 26.17 4.46
C PRO A 221 -7.05 25.46 5.30
N GLY A 222 -6.72 25.20 6.58
CA GLY A 222 -7.65 24.65 7.55
C GLY A 222 -7.43 23.17 7.83
N SER A 223 -8.02 22.70 8.95
CA SER A 223 -8.04 21.29 9.36
C SER A 223 -9.19 20.53 8.73
N ASP A 224 -10.30 21.22 8.45
CA ASP A 224 -11.53 20.65 7.94
C ASP A 224 -11.68 20.89 6.43
N TYR A 225 -12.38 19.98 5.76
CA TYR A 225 -12.67 20.14 4.33
C TYR A 225 -13.50 21.41 4.09
N PRO A 226 -13.01 22.38 3.29
CA PRO A 226 -13.66 23.68 3.12
C PRO A 226 -14.97 23.63 2.30
N GLY A 227 -15.34 22.46 1.81
CA GLY A 227 -16.43 22.25 0.88
C GLY A 227 -16.00 22.45 -0.59
N GLU A 228 -16.70 21.79 -1.50
CA GLU A 228 -16.35 21.72 -2.92
C GLU A 228 -16.23 23.12 -3.56
N SER A 229 -17.20 23.99 -3.32
CA SER A 229 -17.22 25.34 -3.90
C SER A 229 -16.03 26.18 -3.46
N ALA A 230 -15.60 26.09 -2.20
CA ALA A 230 -14.45 26.84 -1.71
C ALA A 230 -13.14 26.22 -2.24
N ALA A 231 -13.04 24.88 -2.24
CA ALA A 231 -11.89 24.18 -2.79
C ALA A 231 -11.68 24.51 -4.29
N LYS A 232 -12.75 24.55 -5.09
CA LYS A 232 -12.72 24.91 -6.50
C LYS A 232 -12.24 26.35 -6.71
N ARG A 233 -12.82 27.32 -6.00
CA ARG A 233 -12.41 28.73 -6.13
C ARG A 233 -10.96 29.00 -5.76
N ALA A 234 -10.42 28.25 -4.76
CA ALA A 234 -9.06 28.46 -4.28
C ALA A 234 -7.98 28.23 -5.35
N GLY A 235 -8.23 27.38 -6.32
CA GLY A 235 -7.27 27.06 -7.38
C GLY A 235 -7.39 27.92 -8.62
N GLU A 236 -8.44 28.71 -8.79
CA GLU A 236 -8.73 29.39 -10.04
C GLU A 236 -7.61 30.34 -10.47
N GLU A 237 -7.30 31.34 -9.67
CA GLU A 237 -6.24 32.31 -10.01
C GLU A 237 -4.82 31.71 -9.97
N PRO A 238 -4.44 30.90 -8.97
CA PRO A 238 -3.12 30.26 -8.97
C PRO A 238 -2.86 29.37 -10.19
N CYS A 239 -3.89 28.63 -10.65
CA CYS A 239 -3.74 27.73 -11.79
C CYS A 239 -3.71 28.48 -13.12
N LYS A 240 -4.53 29.53 -13.30
CA LYS A 240 -4.44 30.43 -14.45
C LYS A 240 -3.05 31.06 -14.54
N ALA A 241 -2.53 31.58 -13.43
CA ALA A 241 -1.20 32.20 -13.41
C ALA A 241 -0.10 31.19 -13.77
N ALA A 242 -0.16 29.96 -13.21
CA ALA A 242 0.80 28.91 -13.52
C ALA A 242 0.75 28.49 -14.99
N ALA A 243 -0.44 28.27 -15.54
CA ALA A 243 -0.60 27.92 -16.96
C ALA A 243 -0.09 29.03 -17.89
N ARG A 244 -0.44 30.28 -17.59
CA ARG A 244 0.05 31.44 -18.37
C ARG A 244 1.57 31.52 -18.40
N THR A 245 2.24 31.27 -17.27
CA THR A 245 3.71 31.32 -17.19
C THR A 245 4.38 30.21 -17.99
N ASN A 246 3.70 29.07 -18.16
CA ASN A 246 4.24 27.91 -18.88
C ASN A 246 3.75 27.82 -20.34
N ALA A 247 2.82 28.67 -20.75
CA ALA A 247 2.28 28.68 -22.11
C ALA A 247 3.26 29.30 -23.11
N PRO A 248 3.33 28.77 -24.34
CA PRO A 248 4.06 29.42 -25.45
C PRO A 248 3.54 30.83 -25.74
N ASP A 249 2.22 31.07 -25.68
CA ASP A 249 1.58 32.36 -25.75
C ASP A 249 0.82 32.67 -24.45
N PRO A 250 1.27 33.68 -23.66
CA PRO A 250 0.59 34.04 -22.41
C PRO A 250 -0.79 34.71 -22.61
N LEU A 251 -1.17 35.06 -23.85
CA LEU A 251 -2.48 35.62 -24.17
C LEU A 251 -3.48 34.56 -24.66
N ASP A 252 -2.97 33.41 -25.14
CA ASP A 252 -3.78 32.28 -25.58
C ASP A 252 -3.27 30.99 -24.88
N PHE A 253 -3.88 30.64 -23.74
CA PHE A 253 -3.50 29.50 -22.96
C PHE A 253 -4.72 28.77 -22.37
N GLN A 254 -4.56 27.47 -22.20
CA GLN A 254 -5.53 26.61 -21.51
C GLN A 254 -5.01 26.27 -20.12
N TRP A 255 -5.92 26.03 -19.18
CA TRP A 255 -5.61 25.63 -17.82
C TRP A 255 -6.71 24.71 -17.27
N GLY A 256 -6.35 23.88 -16.33
CA GLY A 256 -7.26 23.02 -15.59
C GLY A 256 -6.93 23.02 -14.11
N TYR A 257 -7.89 22.63 -13.29
CA TYR A 257 -7.70 22.50 -11.87
C TYR A 257 -8.49 21.32 -11.33
N GLU A 258 -7.80 20.42 -10.63
CA GLU A 258 -8.42 19.37 -9.83
C GLU A 258 -8.36 19.77 -8.36
N TRP A 259 -9.50 19.95 -7.73
CA TRP A 259 -9.61 20.17 -6.28
C TRP A 259 -9.85 18.83 -5.55
N PRO A 260 -9.42 18.71 -4.26
CA PRO A 260 -9.64 17.49 -3.51
C PRO A 260 -11.13 17.31 -3.20
N THR A 261 -11.60 16.08 -3.26
CA THR A 261 -12.88 15.66 -2.70
C THR A 261 -12.81 15.55 -1.18
N ALA A 262 -13.95 15.47 -0.49
CA ALA A 262 -13.98 15.23 0.96
C ALA A 262 -13.27 13.91 1.35
N ALA A 263 -13.38 12.86 0.52
CA ALA A 263 -12.70 11.59 0.74
C ALA A 263 -11.18 11.70 0.59
N GLN A 264 -10.71 12.43 -0.42
CA GLN A 264 -9.28 12.71 -0.61
C GLN A 264 -8.71 13.57 0.52
N TRP A 265 -9.49 14.55 1.00
CA TRP A 265 -9.12 15.35 2.17
C TRP A 265 -8.95 14.48 3.42
N ALA A 266 -9.92 13.63 3.72
CA ALA A 266 -9.84 12.68 4.82
C ALA A 266 -8.64 11.72 4.71
N ALA A 267 -8.20 11.44 3.49
CA ALA A 267 -6.98 10.66 3.20
C ALA A 267 -5.68 11.50 3.22
N GLY A 268 -5.75 12.79 3.62
CA GLY A 268 -4.59 13.67 3.77
C GLY A 268 -4.24 14.53 2.55
N GLN A 269 -5.02 14.50 1.46
CA GLN A 269 -4.80 15.38 0.32
C GLN A 269 -5.48 16.74 0.55
N ALA A 270 -4.82 17.64 1.27
CA ALA A 270 -5.29 19.00 1.53
C ALA A 270 -4.80 20.00 0.46
N TYR A 271 -4.72 19.57 -0.79
CA TYR A 271 -4.27 20.40 -1.91
C TYR A 271 -4.95 19.98 -3.21
N GLY A 272 -5.12 20.95 -4.10
CA GLY A 272 -5.51 20.75 -5.49
C GLY A 272 -4.30 20.79 -6.43
N ILE A 273 -4.51 20.45 -7.69
CA ILE A 273 -3.47 20.33 -8.72
C ILE A 273 -3.84 21.18 -9.93
N CYS A 274 -2.93 22.05 -10.33
CA CYS A 274 -3.03 22.87 -11.55
C CYS A 274 -2.47 22.10 -12.74
N TRP A 275 -3.14 22.23 -13.87
CA TRP A 275 -2.82 21.56 -15.12
C TRP A 275 -2.74 22.54 -16.28
N ALA A 276 -1.90 22.22 -17.27
CA ALA A 276 -1.92 22.84 -18.58
C ALA A 276 -1.66 21.79 -19.67
N PRO A 277 -1.96 22.09 -20.93
CA PRO A 277 -1.51 21.28 -22.08
C PRO A 277 0.00 21.06 -22.03
N ALA A 278 0.44 19.84 -22.42
CA ALA A 278 1.85 19.41 -22.40
C ALA A 278 2.58 19.76 -23.70
#